data_4ac3c4d0dc6fcf35b4efc91226dbc539
#
_entry.id   4ac3c4d0dc6fcf35b4efc91226dbc539
#
_cell.length_a   1.000
_cell.length_b   1.000
_cell.length_c   1.000
_cell.angle_alpha   90.00
_cell.angle_beta   90.00
_cell.angle_gamma   90.00
#
_symmetry.space_group_name_H-M   'P 1'
#
loop_
_entity.id
_entity.type
_entity.pdbx_description
1 polymer ?
#
loop_
_entity_poly.entity_id
_entity_poly.type
_entity_poly.pdbx_seq_one_letter_code
_entity_poly.pdbx_strand_id
1 'polypeptide(L)'
;MRRDRTVILGAGLCGLSAAYHLEEKAETDHLVLEQAHEAGGLARTETYDGFSFDHSIHILYSRDPYAIDLICGKLLQGNLVRQTRRSFCYTAGVYTEYPYQMNNYGLPPAIIADNIMGLIEARQASSRNGPPRQFEAWIYETYGCGIAEHFMIPYNRRQWAWDLQDMNYDWIADRVPLPELRDVLLGALQPPEKKLGPNQEFWYPLEGGIQALPRAFLRYIPPERLHLNATVVTVDSVRREISLADGAG
;
A
#
# COMPACT_ATOMS: atom_id res chain seq x y z
N MET A 1 1.08 -41.37 -12.65
CA MET A 1 0.75 -39.98 -13.03
C MET A 1 1.85 -39.10 -12.49
N ARG A 2 2.64 -38.43 -13.35
CA ARG A 2 3.49 -37.32 -12.91
C ARG A 2 2.53 -36.21 -12.41
N ARG A 3 2.52 -35.92 -11.12
CA ARG A 3 1.89 -34.70 -10.63
C ARG A 3 2.75 -33.54 -11.11
N ASP A 4 2.16 -32.59 -11.81
CA ASP A 4 2.86 -31.38 -12.22
C ASP A 4 3.24 -30.61 -10.95
N ARG A 5 4.53 -30.45 -10.71
CA ARG A 5 5.06 -29.72 -9.55
C ARG A 5 4.70 -28.25 -9.68
N THR A 6 4.16 -27.63 -8.63
CA THR A 6 3.94 -26.19 -8.59
C THR A 6 5.25 -25.48 -8.26
N VAL A 7 5.67 -24.55 -9.11
CA VAL A 7 6.85 -23.72 -8.84
C VAL A 7 6.39 -22.27 -8.59
N ILE A 8 6.76 -21.73 -7.44
CA ILE A 8 6.46 -20.38 -7.01
C ILE A 8 7.72 -19.54 -7.22
N LEU A 9 7.60 -18.47 -8.02
CA LEU A 9 8.71 -17.57 -8.33
C LEU A 9 8.70 -16.36 -7.39
N GLY A 10 9.70 -16.29 -6.53
CA GLY A 10 9.89 -15.26 -5.53
C GLY A 10 9.34 -15.63 -4.15
N ALA A 11 10.15 -15.39 -3.11
CA ALA A 11 9.78 -15.55 -1.70
C ALA A 11 9.41 -14.21 -1.02
N GLY A 12 8.76 -13.31 -1.76
CA GLY A 12 8.04 -12.17 -1.17
C GLY A 12 6.77 -12.64 -0.47
N LEU A 13 6.01 -11.74 0.17
CA LEU A 13 4.79 -12.08 0.91
C LEU A 13 3.78 -12.87 0.08
N CYS A 14 3.66 -12.57 -1.21
CA CYS A 14 2.75 -13.27 -2.13
C CYS A 14 3.15 -14.75 -2.30
N GLY A 15 4.43 -15.01 -2.60
CA GLY A 15 4.93 -16.37 -2.80
C GLY A 15 4.95 -17.18 -1.50
N LEU A 16 5.35 -16.56 -0.38
CA LEU A 16 5.31 -17.20 0.93
C LEU A 16 3.87 -17.53 1.36
N SER A 17 2.91 -16.63 1.10
CA SER A 17 1.50 -16.90 1.36
C SER A 17 0.98 -18.06 0.50
N ALA A 18 1.35 -18.11 -0.80
CA ALA A 18 0.97 -19.21 -1.66
C ALA A 18 1.51 -20.55 -1.15
N ALA A 19 2.80 -20.60 -0.81
CA ALA A 19 3.42 -21.80 -0.24
C ALA A 19 2.76 -22.24 1.07
N TYR A 20 2.52 -21.28 1.98
CA TYR A 20 1.81 -21.53 3.24
C TYR A 20 0.44 -22.19 3.00
N HIS A 21 -0.35 -21.68 2.06
CA HIS A 21 -1.68 -22.22 1.81
C HIS A 21 -1.67 -23.59 1.10
N LEU A 22 -0.61 -23.88 0.33
CA LEU A 22 -0.40 -25.22 -0.21
C LEU A 22 -0.10 -26.21 0.90
N GLU A 23 0.76 -25.83 1.88
CA GLU A 23 1.04 -26.67 3.06
C GLU A 23 -0.24 -26.91 3.89
N GLU A 24 -1.03 -25.88 4.16
CA GLU A 24 -2.29 -26.02 4.90
C GLU A 24 -3.29 -26.96 4.20
N LYS A 25 -3.21 -27.08 2.87
CA LYS A 25 -4.03 -28.00 2.06
C LYS A 25 -3.39 -29.38 1.88
N ALA A 26 -2.26 -29.63 2.49
CA ALA A 26 -1.44 -30.83 2.30
C ALA A 26 -1.01 -31.07 0.83
N GLU A 27 -0.94 -30.01 0.03
CA GLU A 27 -0.41 -30.04 -1.32
C GLU A 27 1.10 -29.84 -1.30
N THR A 28 1.82 -30.94 -1.09
CA THR A 28 3.24 -30.94 -0.75
C THR A 28 4.19 -30.94 -1.96
N ASP A 29 3.69 -31.01 -3.19
CA ASP A 29 4.52 -31.00 -4.40
C ASP A 29 4.66 -29.57 -4.95
N HIS A 30 5.30 -28.71 -4.18
CA HIS A 30 5.63 -27.35 -4.59
C HIS A 30 7.07 -26.97 -4.23
N LEU A 31 7.55 -25.90 -4.87
CA LEU A 31 8.89 -25.35 -4.67
C LEU A 31 8.83 -23.82 -4.80
N VAL A 32 9.49 -23.13 -3.90
CA VAL A 32 9.68 -21.67 -3.94
C VAL A 32 11.11 -21.38 -4.38
N LEU A 33 11.29 -20.58 -5.42
CA LEU A 33 12.59 -20.12 -5.92
C LEU A 33 12.72 -18.61 -5.65
N GLU A 34 13.78 -18.21 -4.94
CA GLU A 34 14.07 -16.82 -4.59
C GLU A 34 15.49 -16.46 -5.01
N GLN A 35 15.65 -15.36 -5.74
CA GLN A 35 16.96 -14.90 -6.20
C GLN A 35 17.84 -14.33 -5.08
N ALA A 36 17.23 -13.75 -4.04
CA ALA A 36 17.97 -13.18 -2.93
C ALA A 36 18.46 -14.26 -1.96
N HIS A 37 19.43 -13.88 -1.13
CA HIS A 37 19.96 -14.74 -0.07
C HIS A 37 18.98 -14.92 1.11
N GLU A 38 17.89 -14.13 1.15
CA GLU A 38 16.84 -14.24 2.15
C GLU A 38 15.45 -13.96 1.58
N ALA A 39 14.43 -14.51 2.22
CA ALA A 39 13.04 -14.29 1.87
C ALA A 39 12.50 -12.98 2.42
N GLY A 40 11.45 -12.45 1.80
CA GLY A 40 10.73 -11.25 2.25
C GLY A 40 10.41 -10.26 1.15
N GLY A 41 11.15 -10.26 0.05
CA GLY A 41 10.93 -9.31 -1.05
C GLY A 41 11.07 -7.86 -0.56
N LEU A 42 10.06 -7.02 -0.78
CA LEU A 42 10.04 -5.65 -0.27
C LEU A 42 9.74 -5.56 1.23
N ALA A 43 9.19 -6.62 1.85
CA ALA A 43 8.95 -6.68 3.30
C ALA A 43 10.20 -7.15 4.05
N ARG A 44 11.36 -6.59 3.72
CA ARG A 44 12.63 -6.79 4.43
C ARG A 44 12.99 -5.59 5.26
N THR A 45 13.77 -5.81 6.30
CA THR A 45 14.24 -4.81 7.25
C THR A 45 15.76 -4.91 7.37
N GLU A 46 16.44 -3.84 7.10
CA GLU A 46 17.88 -3.70 7.36
C GLU A 46 18.10 -3.15 8.77
N THR A 47 19.12 -3.65 9.43
CA THR A 47 19.51 -3.11 10.75
C THR A 47 20.90 -2.47 10.63
N TYR A 48 20.97 -1.20 11.02
CA TYR A 48 22.22 -0.45 11.03
C TYR A 48 22.36 0.29 12.35
N ASP A 49 23.46 0.10 13.04
CA ASP A 49 23.81 0.74 14.32
C ASP A 49 22.68 0.67 15.37
N GLY A 50 22.01 -0.49 15.45
CA GLY A 50 20.88 -0.73 16.36
C GLY A 50 19.53 -0.17 15.92
N PHE A 51 19.46 0.51 14.77
CA PHE A 51 18.22 0.99 14.18
C PHE A 51 17.75 0.06 13.07
N SER A 52 16.45 -0.12 12.96
CA SER A 52 15.81 -0.94 11.93
C SER A 52 15.17 -0.06 10.86
N PHE A 53 15.44 -0.36 9.59
CA PHE A 53 14.93 0.35 8.43
C PHE A 53 14.27 -0.64 7.48
N ASP A 54 12.98 -0.48 7.26
CA ASP A 54 12.27 -1.27 6.25
C ASP A 54 12.64 -0.78 4.83
N HIS A 55 12.74 -1.69 3.87
CA HIS A 55 13.01 -1.36 2.47
C HIS A 55 11.97 -0.43 1.85
N SER A 56 10.77 -0.42 2.39
CA SER A 56 9.67 0.45 2.02
C SER A 56 8.80 0.71 3.23
N ILE A 57 8.01 1.79 3.20
CA ILE A 57 7.05 2.07 4.26
C ILE A 57 5.98 0.98 4.27
N HIS A 58 5.95 0.20 5.33
CA HIS A 58 4.97 -0.86 5.54
C HIS A 58 4.13 -0.61 6.79
N ILE A 59 2.83 -0.85 6.65
CA ILE A 59 1.88 -0.92 7.77
C ILE A 59 1.01 -2.15 7.58
N LEU A 60 0.64 -2.82 8.67
CA LEU A 60 -0.29 -3.94 8.63
C LEU A 60 -1.70 -3.41 8.85
N TYR A 61 -2.48 -3.42 7.79
CA TYR A 61 -3.87 -3.01 7.80
C TYR A 61 -4.69 -3.92 6.87
N SER A 62 -5.80 -4.41 7.37
CA SER A 62 -6.77 -5.17 6.58
C SER A 62 -8.18 -4.96 7.12
N ARG A 63 -9.18 -5.14 6.27
CA ARG A 63 -10.60 -5.28 6.64
C ARG A 63 -11.07 -6.72 6.50
N ASP A 64 -10.25 -7.59 5.89
CA ASP A 64 -10.53 -9.00 5.70
C ASP A 64 -10.28 -9.76 7.03
N PRO A 65 -11.30 -10.38 7.64
CA PRO A 65 -11.16 -11.09 8.90
C PRO A 65 -10.16 -12.24 8.82
N TYR A 66 -10.09 -12.95 7.68
CA TYR A 66 -9.14 -14.03 7.47
C TYR A 66 -7.69 -13.52 7.49
N ALA A 67 -7.42 -12.43 6.77
CA ALA A 67 -6.09 -11.83 6.74
C ALA A 67 -5.66 -11.33 8.12
N ILE A 68 -6.59 -10.74 8.89
CA ILE A 68 -6.34 -10.29 10.27
C ILE A 68 -6.00 -11.48 11.16
N ASP A 69 -6.81 -12.54 11.14
CA ASP A 69 -6.58 -13.73 11.95
C ASP A 69 -5.25 -14.41 11.60
N LEU A 70 -4.99 -14.60 10.32
CA LEU A 70 -3.73 -15.19 9.85
C LEU A 70 -2.51 -14.35 10.28
N ILE A 71 -2.50 -13.06 9.99
CA ILE A 71 -1.32 -12.22 10.22
C ILE A 71 -1.17 -11.89 11.71
N CYS A 72 -2.22 -11.37 12.34
CA CYS A 72 -2.14 -10.90 13.73
C CYS A 72 -2.35 -12.03 14.74
N GLY A 73 -3.23 -12.97 14.44
CA GLY A 73 -3.58 -14.06 15.34
C GLY A 73 -2.60 -15.24 15.30
N LYS A 74 -2.12 -15.62 14.09
CA LYS A 74 -1.29 -16.83 13.91
C LYS A 74 0.18 -16.52 13.65
N LEU A 75 0.50 -15.69 12.67
CA LEU A 75 1.87 -15.45 12.23
C LEU A 75 2.67 -14.57 13.20
N LEU A 76 2.13 -13.43 13.58
CA LEU A 76 2.78 -12.43 14.43
C LEU A 76 2.24 -12.40 15.86
N GLN A 77 1.59 -13.46 16.30
CA GLN A 77 1.03 -13.56 17.64
C GLN A 77 2.01 -13.09 18.74
N GLY A 78 1.61 -12.08 19.52
CA GLY A 78 2.44 -11.50 20.59
C GLY A 78 3.53 -10.53 20.11
N ASN A 79 3.83 -10.45 18.81
CA ASN A 79 4.81 -9.54 18.24
C ASN A 79 4.13 -8.42 17.43
N LEU A 80 3.20 -7.70 18.06
CA LEU A 80 2.45 -6.62 17.41
C LEU A 80 2.19 -5.47 18.37
N VAL A 81 2.26 -4.26 17.83
CA VAL A 81 1.79 -3.03 18.48
C VAL A 81 0.77 -2.34 17.59
N ARG A 82 -0.31 -1.87 18.20
CA ARG A 82 -1.29 -1.01 17.50
C ARG A 82 -0.83 0.42 17.57
N GLN A 83 -0.77 1.07 16.41
CA GLN A 83 -0.35 2.44 16.26
C GLN A 83 -1.47 3.30 15.69
N THR A 84 -1.54 4.55 16.11
CA THR A 84 -2.41 5.55 15.50
C THR A 84 -1.58 6.40 14.55
N ARG A 85 -1.98 6.42 13.29
CA ARG A 85 -1.30 7.22 12.26
C ARG A 85 -1.46 8.71 12.53
N ARG A 86 -0.35 9.43 12.47
CA ARG A 86 -0.31 10.89 12.45
C ARG A 86 0.37 11.30 11.14
N SER A 87 -0.40 11.85 10.23
CA SER A 87 0.11 12.28 8.92
C SER A 87 -0.21 13.76 8.71
N PHE A 88 0.74 14.46 8.15
CA PHE A 88 0.63 15.88 7.85
C PHE A 88 0.96 16.11 6.38
N CYS A 89 0.31 17.10 5.80
CA CYS A 89 0.61 17.62 4.47
C CYS A 89 1.33 18.94 4.63
N TYR A 90 2.53 19.07 4.04
CA TYR A 90 3.25 20.34 4.00
C TYR A 90 2.99 21.04 2.67
N THR A 91 2.36 22.19 2.72
CA THR A 91 2.09 23.02 1.54
C THR A 91 2.03 24.50 1.94
N ALA A 92 2.45 25.39 1.06
CA ALA A 92 2.46 26.83 1.29
C ALA A 92 3.12 27.28 2.63
N GLY A 93 4.17 26.57 3.07
CA GLY A 93 4.88 26.87 4.31
C GLY A 93 4.20 26.39 5.59
N VAL A 94 3.08 25.66 5.51
CA VAL A 94 2.26 25.23 6.64
C VAL A 94 2.11 23.71 6.66
N TYR A 95 2.06 23.13 7.87
CA TYR A 95 1.65 21.75 8.08
C TYR A 95 0.15 21.70 8.39
N THR A 96 -0.61 21.01 7.56
CA THR A 96 -2.02 20.67 7.83
C THR A 96 -2.15 19.19 8.11
N GLU A 97 -3.15 18.77 8.88
CA GLU A 97 -3.41 17.35 9.10
C GLU A 97 -3.96 16.68 7.84
N TYR A 98 -3.59 15.41 7.62
CA TYR A 98 -4.18 14.59 6.57
C TYR A 98 -5.61 14.12 6.98
N PRO A 99 -6.57 14.05 6.06
CA PRO A 99 -6.47 14.36 4.63
C PRO A 99 -6.60 15.87 4.33
N TYR A 100 -5.75 16.36 3.43
CA TYR A 100 -5.67 17.77 3.05
C TYR A 100 -7.02 18.36 2.63
N GLN A 101 -7.79 17.65 1.83
CA GLN A 101 -9.08 18.11 1.30
C GLN A 101 -10.13 18.42 2.38
N MET A 102 -9.89 18.01 3.61
CA MET A 102 -10.80 18.24 4.75
C MET A 102 -10.18 19.10 5.84
N ASN A 103 -8.87 19.39 5.80
CA ASN A 103 -8.15 20.04 6.88
C ASN A 103 -7.31 21.21 6.35
N ASN A 104 -8.00 22.34 6.09
CA ASN A 104 -7.38 23.52 5.51
C ASN A 104 -7.03 24.60 6.58
N TYR A 105 -7.29 24.34 7.86
CA TYR A 105 -6.99 25.28 8.94
C TYR A 105 -5.51 25.64 8.97
N GLY A 106 -5.23 26.94 9.02
CA GLY A 106 -3.86 27.49 9.07
C GLY A 106 -3.24 27.73 7.70
N LEU A 107 -3.84 27.31 6.59
CA LEU A 107 -3.38 27.68 5.25
C LEU A 107 -3.61 29.17 4.99
N PRO A 108 -2.87 29.78 4.05
CA PRO A 108 -3.14 31.14 3.58
C PRO A 108 -4.61 31.32 3.16
N PRO A 109 -5.28 32.41 3.53
CA PRO A 109 -6.70 32.61 3.23
C PRO A 109 -7.05 32.49 1.75
N ALA A 110 -6.18 32.90 0.84
CA ALA A 110 -6.39 32.77 -0.60
C ALA A 110 -6.52 31.29 -1.01
N ILE A 111 -5.60 30.44 -0.53
CA ILE A 111 -5.63 28.99 -0.80
C ILE A 111 -6.89 28.34 -0.25
N ILE A 112 -7.31 28.74 0.96
CA ILE A 112 -8.57 28.25 1.55
C ILE A 112 -9.76 28.64 0.66
N ALA A 113 -9.80 29.88 0.19
CA ALA A 113 -10.85 30.37 -0.70
C ALA A 113 -10.86 29.58 -2.03
N ASP A 114 -9.69 29.39 -2.66
CA ASP A 114 -9.58 28.62 -3.90
C ASP A 114 -10.07 27.17 -3.71
N ASN A 115 -9.68 26.53 -2.61
CA ASN A 115 -10.10 25.16 -2.29
C ASN A 115 -11.61 25.03 -2.12
N ILE A 116 -12.23 25.95 -1.39
CA ILE A 116 -13.66 25.95 -1.12
C ILE A 116 -14.46 26.28 -2.39
N MET A 117 -14.08 27.36 -3.09
CA MET A 117 -14.78 27.78 -4.31
C MET A 117 -14.68 26.73 -5.40
N GLY A 118 -13.47 26.20 -5.65
CA GLY A 118 -13.28 25.13 -6.62
C GLY A 118 -14.13 23.90 -6.34
N LEU A 119 -14.24 23.49 -5.06
CA LEU A 119 -15.09 22.36 -4.68
C LEU A 119 -16.59 22.64 -4.93
N ILE A 120 -17.06 23.87 -4.65
CA ILE A 120 -18.44 24.27 -4.93
C ILE A 120 -18.74 24.23 -6.42
N GLU A 121 -17.83 24.79 -7.24
CA GLU A 121 -17.96 24.81 -8.69
C GLU A 121 -17.96 23.40 -9.30
N ALA A 122 -17.06 22.51 -8.84
CA ALA A 122 -17.01 21.13 -9.27
C ALA A 122 -18.33 20.40 -8.98
N ARG A 123 -18.91 20.57 -7.80
CA ARG A 123 -20.20 19.97 -7.43
C ARG A 123 -21.36 20.48 -8.30
N GLN A 124 -21.35 21.74 -8.66
CA GLN A 124 -22.37 22.32 -9.55
C GLN A 124 -22.24 21.83 -11.00
N ALA A 125 -21.00 21.56 -11.45
CA ALA A 125 -20.71 21.07 -12.80
C ALA A 125 -20.96 19.56 -12.95
N SER A 126 -20.80 18.78 -11.89
CA SER A 126 -20.85 17.30 -11.86
C SER A 126 -22.14 16.69 -12.44
N SER A 127 -23.22 17.45 -12.51
CA SER A 127 -24.49 16.98 -13.09
C SER A 127 -24.53 17.00 -14.62
N ARG A 128 -23.49 17.50 -15.29
CA ARG A 128 -23.50 17.77 -16.74
C ARG A 128 -22.64 16.83 -17.59
N ASN A 129 -21.65 16.19 -16.99
CA ASN A 129 -20.67 15.34 -17.68
C ASN A 129 -20.78 13.88 -17.21
N GLY A 130 -20.59 12.93 -18.14
CA GLY A 130 -20.45 11.54 -17.77
C GLY A 130 -19.22 11.30 -16.89
N PRO A 131 -19.02 10.07 -16.35
CA PRO A 131 -17.89 9.77 -15.47
C PRO A 131 -16.56 10.08 -16.16
N PRO A 132 -15.58 10.69 -15.47
CA PRO A 132 -14.26 10.93 -16.01
C PRO A 132 -13.59 9.62 -16.39
N ARG A 133 -12.63 9.65 -17.32
CA ARG A 133 -11.90 8.45 -17.75
C ARG A 133 -10.49 8.36 -17.17
N GLN A 134 -9.96 9.49 -16.75
CA GLN A 134 -8.57 9.64 -16.32
C GLN A 134 -8.50 10.15 -14.89
N PHE A 135 -7.43 9.79 -14.18
CA PHE A 135 -7.26 10.15 -12.78
C PHE A 135 -7.15 11.67 -12.56
N GLU A 136 -6.43 12.37 -13.45
CA GLU A 136 -6.33 13.84 -13.35
C GLU A 136 -7.70 14.50 -13.51
N ALA A 137 -8.48 14.11 -14.53
CA ALA A 137 -9.82 14.62 -14.74
C ALA A 137 -10.73 14.33 -13.51
N TRP A 138 -10.64 13.12 -12.95
CA TRP A 138 -11.38 12.76 -11.76
C TRP A 138 -11.04 13.66 -10.55
N ILE A 139 -9.77 14.03 -10.38
CA ILE A 139 -9.35 14.95 -9.30
C ILE A 139 -10.03 16.31 -9.48
N TYR A 140 -9.99 16.90 -10.68
CA TYR A 140 -10.61 18.20 -10.94
C TYR A 140 -12.14 18.15 -10.79
N GLU A 141 -12.79 17.12 -11.31
CA GLU A 141 -14.24 16.98 -11.25
C GLU A 141 -14.75 16.69 -9.84
N THR A 142 -13.92 16.05 -9.00
CA THR A 142 -14.29 15.67 -7.64
C THR A 142 -14.01 16.77 -6.62
N TYR A 143 -12.83 17.41 -6.73
CA TYR A 143 -12.32 18.32 -5.70
C TYR A 143 -12.25 19.78 -6.15
N GLY A 144 -12.39 20.03 -7.45
CA GLY A 144 -12.25 21.36 -8.04
C GLY A 144 -10.82 21.85 -8.19
N CYS A 145 -10.64 22.98 -8.86
CA CYS A 145 -9.31 23.49 -9.23
C CYS A 145 -8.42 23.77 -8.01
N GLY A 146 -8.95 24.38 -6.95
CA GLY A 146 -8.15 24.75 -5.79
C GLY A 146 -7.46 23.56 -5.13
N ILE A 147 -8.22 22.55 -4.66
CA ILE A 147 -7.66 21.35 -4.04
C ILE A 147 -6.79 20.56 -5.05
N ALA A 148 -7.19 20.53 -6.33
CA ALA A 148 -6.43 19.88 -7.37
C ALA A 148 -5.02 20.48 -7.50
N GLU A 149 -4.93 21.78 -7.70
CA GLU A 149 -3.67 22.48 -8.02
C GLU A 149 -2.77 22.68 -6.79
N HIS A 150 -3.38 23.00 -5.65
CA HIS A 150 -2.61 23.24 -4.43
C HIS A 150 -2.10 21.95 -3.76
N PHE A 151 -2.74 20.80 -4.02
CA PHE A 151 -2.34 19.57 -3.35
C PHE A 151 -2.43 18.30 -4.22
N MET A 152 -3.60 17.94 -4.75
CA MET A 152 -3.82 16.57 -5.28
C MET A 152 -2.93 16.27 -6.49
N ILE A 153 -2.78 17.18 -7.43
CA ILE A 153 -1.96 16.98 -8.64
C ILE A 153 -0.48 16.90 -8.29
N PRO A 154 0.13 17.89 -7.60
CA PRO A 154 1.57 17.82 -7.27
C PRO A 154 1.89 16.64 -6.34
N TYR A 155 1.01 16.31 -5.41
CA TYR A 155 1.19 15.16 -4.52
C TYR A 155 1.19 13.84 -5.29
N ASN A 156 0.17 13.62 -6.12
CA ASN A 156 0.02 12.35 -6.84
C ASN A 156 1.08 12.18 -7.95
N ARG A 157 1.48 13.25 -8.64
CA ARG A 157 2.61 13.17 -9.59
C ARG A 157 3.91 12.72 -8.91
N ARG A 158 4.17 13.22 -7.71
CA ARG A 158 5.34 12.77 -6.93
C ARG A 158 5.19 11.34 -6.42
N GLN A 159 3.99 10.98 -5.94
CA GLN A 159 3.71 9.66 -5.37
C GLN A 159 3.83 8.55 -6.42
N TRP A 160 3.29 8.76 -7.60
CA TRP A 160 3.24 7.75 -8.64
C TRP A 160 4.40 7.81 -9.63
N ALA A 161 5.13 8.95 -9.68
CA ALA A 161 6.18 9.23 -10.66
C ALA A 161 5.71 8.96 -12.11
N TRP A 162 4.44 9.22 -12.40
CA TRP A 162 3.76 8.96 -13.66
C TRP A 162 2.80 10.09 -14.01
N ASP A 163 2.47 10.26 -15.30
CA ASP A 163 1.48 11.24 -15.70
C ASP A 163 0.07 10.78 -15.30
N LEU A 164 -0.65 11.65 -14.59
CA LEU A 164 -1.98 11.33 -14.07
C LEU A 164 -3.04 11.26 -15.18
N GLN A 165 -2.76 11.82 -16.37
CA GLN A 165 -3.60 11.71 -17.55
C GLN A 165 -3.58 10.32 -18.17
N ASP A 166 -2.49 9.56 -17.95
CA ASP A 166 -2.34 8.20 -18.42
C ASP A 166 -2.81 7.14 -17.40
N MET A 167 -3.33 7.57 -16.25
CA MET A 167 -3.84 6.71 -15.20
C MET A 167 -5.37 6.67 -15.21
N ASN A 168 -5.97 5.49 -15.02
CA ASN A 168 -7.37 5.39 -14.64
C ASN A 168 -7.56 5.66 -13.14
N TYR A 169 -8.80 5.79 -12.67
CA TYR A 169 -9.11 6.01 -11.24
C TYR A 169 -9.90 4.87 -10.59
N ASP A 170 -10.14 3.77 -11.30
CA ASP A 170 -10.94 2.64 -10.80
C ASP A 170 -10.39 2.03 -9.50
N TRP A 171 -9.08 2.12 -9.32
CA TRP A 171 -8.38 1.63 -8.13
C TRP A 171 -8.63 2.45 -6.86
N ILE A 172 -9.16 3.68 -7.00
CA ILE A 172 -9.39 4.58 -5.86
C ILE A 172 -10.50 4.03 -4.98
N ALA A 173 -11.62 3.66 -5.58
CA ALA A 173 -12.82 3.20 -4.89
C ALA A 173 -13.12 4.08 -3.65
N ASP A 174 -13.19 3.47 -2.47
CA ASP A 174 -13.43 4.15 -1.19
C ASP A 174 -12.14 4.53 -0.43
N ARG A 175 -10.97 4.45 -1.08
CA ARG A 175 -9.66 4.70 -0.44
C ARG A 175 -9.35 6.18 -0.27
N VAL A 176 -9.89 7.03 -1.12
CA VAL A 176 -9.71 8.48 -1.04
C VAL A 176 -11.00 9.11 -0.52
N PRO A 177 -10.97 9.80 0.63
CA PRO A 177 -12.16 10.39 1.20
C PRO A 177 -12.79 11.42 0.27
N LEU A 178 -14.10 11.30 0.04
CA LEU A 178 -14.92 12.32 -0.63
C LEU A 178 -15.48 13.23 0.47
N PRO A 179 -14.98 14.46 0.59
CA PRO A 179 -15.39 15.33 1.69
C PRO A 179 -16.79 15.87 1.47
N GLU A 180 -17.59 15.95 2.53
CA GLU A 180 -18.77 16.78 2.52
C GLU A 180 -18.38 18.26 2.60
N LEU A 181 -19.11 19.14 1.89
CA LEU A 181 -18.80 20.58 1.87
C LEU A 181 -18.77 21.17 3.29
N ARG A 182 -19.68 20.72 4.15
CA ARG A 182 -19.71 21.15 5.54
C ARG A 182 -18.43 20.82 6.29
N ASP A 183 -17.88 19.63 6.07
CA ASP A 183 -16.65 19.19 6.74
C ASP A 183 -15.44 19.97 6.26
N VAL A 184 -15.40 20.31 4.96
CA VAL A 184 -14.34 21.18 4.39
C VAL A 184 -14.41 22.58 4.98
N LEU A 185 -15.61 23.14 5.12
CA LEU A 185 -15.81 24.46 5.76
C LEU A 185 -15.37 24.46 7.23
N LEU A 186 -15.77 23.45 7.99
CA LEU A 186 -15.36 23.33 9.40
C LEU A 186 -13.84 23.13 9.52
N GLY A 187 -13.25 22.28 8.68
CA GLY A 187 -11.81 22.06 8.65
C GLY A 187 -10.97 23.21 8.10
N ALA A 188 -11.60 24.26 7.58
CA ALA A 188 -10.96 25.53 7.24
C ALA A 188 -11.02 26.53 8.41
N LEU A 189 -12.08 26.47 9.24
CA LEU A 189 -12.34 27.42 10.31
C LEU A 189 -11.68 27.05 11.65
N GLN A 190 -11.48 25.75 11.88
CA GLN A 190 -10.94 25.26 13.16
C GLN A 190 -10.02 24.04 12.95
N PRO A 191 -9.11 23.78 13.90
CA PRO A 191 -8.33 22.54 13.87
C PRO A 191 -9.24 21.31 13.90
N PRO A 192 -8.88 20.19 13.22
CA PRO A 192 -9.73 19.00 13.18
C PRO A 192 -9.89 18.39 14.57
N GLU A 193 -11.14 18.22 15.01
CA GLU A 193 -11.47 17.56 16.28
C GLU A 193 -11.28 16.03 16.21
N LYS A 194 -11.46 15.45 15.03
CA LYS A 194 -11.36 14.02 14.80
C LYS A 194 -10.30 13.74 13.74
N LYS A 195 -9.49 12.74 14.00
CA LYS A 195 -8.59 12.20 12.97
C LYS A 195 -9.43 11.47 11.94
N LEU A 196 -9.40 11.93 10.70
CA LEU A 196 -10.14 11.37 9.58
C LEU A 196 -9.16 10.78 8.58
N GLY A 197 -9.58 9.74 7.87
CA GLY A 197 -8.83 9.14 6.78
C GLY A 197 -8.70 7.61 6.88
N PRO A 198 -8.36 6.94 5.78
CA PRO A 198 -8.11 5.50 5.78
C PRO A 198 -6.85 5.16 6.58
N ASN A 199 -6.82 3.97 7.15
CA ASN A 199 -5.66 3.43 7.89
C ASN A 199 -5.23 4.30 9.08
N GLN A 200 -6.17 4.86 9.81
CA GLN A 200 -5.87 5.65 11.01
C GLN A 200 -5.21 4.81 12.10
N GLU A 201 -5.62 3.57 12.21
CA GLU A 201 -5.03 2.59 13.09
C GLU A 201 -4.46 1.45 12.25
N PHE A 202 -3.27 1.03 12.60
CA PHE A 202 -2.57 -0.07 11.95
C PHE A 202 -1.76 -0.85 12.97
N TRP A 203 -1.35 -2.06 12.61
CA TRP A 203 -0.41 -2.84 13.39
C TRP A 203 0.97 -2.80 12.78
N TYR A 204 1.96 -2.94 13.63
CA TYR A 204 3.36 -3.07 13.22
C TYR A 204 4.06 -4.05 14.17
N PRO A 205 5.05 -4.85 13.70
CA PRO A 205 5.81 -5.72 14.59
C PRO A 205 6.55 -4.95 15.69
N LEU A 206 6.52 -5.44 16.92
CA LEU A 206 7.29 -4.88 18.03
C LEU A 206 8.80 -5.07 17.80
N GLU A 207 9.18 -6.23 17.27
CA GLU A 207 10.57 -6.62 17.04
C GLU A 207 10.75 -7.15 15.62
N GLY A 208 11.93 -6.87 15.04
CA GLY A 208 12.35 -7.40 13.75
C GLY A 208 11.82 -6.65 12.52
N GLY A 209 11.18 -5.48 12.71
CA GLY A 209 10.61 -4.68 11.63
C GLY A 209 9.56 -5.46 10.84
N ILE A 210 9.23 -4.98 9.63
CA ILE A 210 8.24 -5.68 8.79
C ILE A 210 8.70 -7.08 8.38
N GLN A 211 10.01 -7.36 8.40
CA GLN A 211 10.58 -8.67 8.08
C GLN A 211 10.14 -9.77 9.04
N ALA A 212 9.65 -9.42 10.23
CA ALA A 212 9.06 -10.39 11.13
C ALA A 212 7.91 -11.20 10.48
N LEU A 213 7.15 -10.58 9.58
CA LEU A 213 6.05 -11.24 8.88
C LEU A 213 6.53 -12.32 7.88
N PRO A 214 7.41 -12.04 6.90
CA PRO A 214 7.94 -13.11 6.05
C PRO A 214 8.65 -14.20 6.85
N ARG A 215 9.43 -13.85 7.88
CA ARG A 215 10.06 -14.86 8.76
C ARG A 215 9.04 -15.74 9.48
N ALA A 216 7.88 -15.20 9.82
CA ALA A 216 6.81 -15.97 10.44
C ALA A 216 6.22 -17.02 9.49
N PHE A 217 6.10 -16.74 8.20
CA PHE A 217 5.69 -17.71 7.20
C PHE A 217 6.67 -18.88 7.07
N LEU A 218 7.98 -18.63 7.18
CA LEU A 218 9.01 -19.65 7.04
C LEU A 218 8.89 -20.77 8.08
N ARG A 219 8.26 -20.52 9.22
CA ARG A 219 7.98 -21.56 10.24
C ARG A 219 7.02 -22.65 9.77
N TYR A 220 6.27 -22.37 8.71
CA TYR A 220 5.26 -23.28 8.15
C TYR A 220 5.64 -23.84 6.78
N ILE A 221 6.79 -23.44 6.23
CA ILE A 221 7.29 -23.90 4.94
C ILE A 221 8.51 -24.75 5.18
N PRO A 222 8.52 -26.05 4.82
CA PRO A 222 9.69 -26.91 4.97
C PRO A 222 10.90 -26.33 4.23
N PRO A 223 12.11 -26.32 4.85
CA PRO A 223 13.30 -25.73 4.26
C PRO A 223 13.66 -26.31 2.88
N GLU A 224 13.39 -27.59 2.65
CA GLU A 224 13.62 -28.26 1.37
C GLU A 224 12.71 -27.77 0.22
N ARG A 225 11.72 -26.95 0.52
CA ARG A 225 10.80 -26.34 -0.45
C ARG A 225 11.10 -24.88 -0.73
N LEU A 226 12.11 -24.32 -0.10
CA LEU A 226 12.56 -22.95 -0.34
C LEU A 226 14.01 -22.93 -0.77
N HIS A 227 14.24 -22.54 -2.01
CA HIS A 227 15.59 -22.37 -2.57
C HIS A 227 15.90 -20.88 -2.69
N LEU A 228 16.79 -20.40 -1.84
CA LEU A 228 17.36 -19.06 -1.89
C LEU A 228 18.55 -19.03 -2.86
N ASN A 229 18.97 -17.85 -3.30
CA ASN A 229 20.03 -17.66 -4.32
C ASN A 229 19.73 -18.37 -5.65
N ALA A 230 18.46 -18.63 -5.94
CA ALA A 230 17.99 -19.32 -7.14
C ALA A 230 17.39 -18.31 -8.13
N THR A 231 18.21 -17.73 -8.98
CA THR A 231 17.77 -16.75 -9.97
C THR A 231 17.17 -17.45 -11.19
N VAL A 232 15.87 -17.27 -11.41
CA VAL A 232 15.17 -17.75 -12.60
C VAL A 232 15.45 -16.80 -13.76
N VAL A 233 16.00 -17.32 -14.87
CA VAL A 233 16.33 -16.54 -16.06
C VAL A 233 15.34 -16.75 -17.20
N THR A 234 14.74 -17.94 -17.30
CA THR A 234 13.71 -18.23 -18.30
C THR A 234 12.60 -19.10 -17.76
N VAL A 235 11.40 -18.88 -18.29
CA VAL A 235 10.23 -19.74 -18.07
C VAL A 235 9.66 -20.14 -19.43
N ASP A 236 9.74 -21.42 -19.77
CA ASP A 236 9.11 -21.98 -20.96
C ASP A 236 7.74 -22.61 -20.58
N SER A 237 6.68 -21.89 -20.87
CA SER A 237 5.31 -22.32 -20.55
C SER A 237 4.83 -23.49 -21.42
N VAL A 238 5.43 -23.70 -22.60
CA VAL A 238 5.07 -24.77 -23.52
C VAL A 238 5.73 -26.09 -23.07
N ARG A 239 7.02 -26.03 -22.75
CA ARG A 239 7.78 -27.18 -22.25
C ARG A 239 7.57 -27.41 -20.75
N ARG A 240 7.04 -26.41 -20.04
CA ARG A 240 6.89 -26.40 -18.58
C ARG A 240 8.26 -26.52 -17.87
N GLU A 241 9.22 -25.80 -18.38
CA GLU A 241 10.60 -25.81 -17.89
C GLU A 241 10.99 -24.42 -17.37
N ILE A 242 11.84 -24.42 -16.34
CA ILE A 242 12.44 -23.23 -15.76
C ILE A 242 13.93 -23.38 -15.80
N SER A 243 14.64 -22.36 -16.28
CA SER A 243 16.11 -22.32 -16.25
C SER A 243 16.56 -21.36 -15.15
N LEU A 244 17.53 -21.80 -14.37
CA LEU A 244 18.21 -20.98 -13.37
C LEU A 244 19.51 -20.42 -13.95
N ALA A 245 20.01 -19.32 -13.40
CA ALA A 245 21.33 -18.81 -13.71
C ALA A 245 22.40 -19.82 -13.27
N ASP A 246 23.49 -19.93 -14.05
CA ASP A 246 24.61 -20.81 -13.74
C ASP A 246 25.21 -20.45 -12.37
N GLY A 247 25.32 -21.44 -11.49
CA GLY A 247 25.84 -21.31 -10.14
C GLY A 247 24.79 -21.45 -9.02
N ALA A 248 23.51 -21.60 -9.36
CA ALA A 248 22.46 -22.00 -8.44
C ALA A 248 22.23 -23.51 -8.55
N GLY A 249 23.04 -24.29 -7.88
CA GLY A 249 22.94 -25.74 -7.75
C GLY A 249 22.51 -26.14 -6.35
#